data_3e51374f312d6a70747d54cf68b056ab
#
_entry.id   3e51374f312d6a70747d54cf68b056ab
#
_cell.length_a   1.000
_cell.length_b   1.000
_cell.length_c   1.000
_cell.angle_alpha   90.00
_cell.angle_beta   90.00
_cell.angle_gamma   90.00
#
_symmetry.space_group_name_H-M   'P 1'
#
loop_
_entity.id
_entity.type
_entity.pdbx_description
1 polymer ?
#
loop_
_entity_poly.entity_id
_entity_poly.type
_entity_poly.pdbx_seq_one_letter_code
_entity_poly.pdbx_strand_id
1 'polypeptide(L)'
;MAYLGEVEAKALLAQEGLPVNPTFEVRDLDEALEKAKFLSYPVVLKVSSGKIVHKSDVGGVVLGISSAQELEGAFRSLEKKMKALDPQASFSIQPHIYSGLELVVGITTDPSFGRVIMFGLGGIWVEVLKDVSFRLVPIEEKDALEMIEGLKGKRLLEGFRGVPPVDKEALARFLFQVSSMAQARNIVEMDLNPVMVTKDGPVIVDARVVIDGRD
;
A
#
# COMPACT_ATOMS: atom_id res chain seq x y z
N MET A 1 -2.35 -6.49 -20.81
CA MET A 1 -2.33 -6.02 -19.43
C MET A 1 -1.13 -6.62 -18.72
N ALA A 2 -0.33 -5.81 -18.04
CA ALA A 2 0.79 -6.22 -17.20
C ALA A 2 0.41 -6.03 -15.73
N TYR A 3 0.58 -7.09 -14.94
CA TYR A 3 0.37 -7.08 -13.49
C TYR A 3 1.71 -6.87 -12.81
N LEU A 4 1.81 -5.83 -11.98
CA LEU A 4 2.97 -5.55 -11.15
C LEU A 4 2.71 -6.00 -9.72
N GLY A 5 3.59 -6.84 -9.18
CA GLY A 5 3.60 -7.20 -7.77
C GLY A 5 4.00 -6.03 -6.88
N GLU A 6 3.94 -6.22 -5.55
CA GLU A 6 4.19 -5.14 -4.57
C GLU A 6 5.52 -4.41 -4.79
N VAL A 7 6.62 -5.15 -4.98
CA VAL A 7 7.96 -4.56 -5.13
C VAL A 7 8.07 -3.76 -6.43
N GLU A 8 7.59 -4.32 -7.54
CA GLU A 8 7.60 -3.66 -8.85
C GLU A 8 6.65 -2.45 -8.87
N ALA A 9 5.45 -2.58 -8.29
CA ALA A 9 4.49 -1.50 -8.17
C ALA A 9 5.07 -0.33 -7.38
N LYS A 10 5.68 -0.59 -6.23
CA LYS A 10 6.33 0.44 -5.41
C LYS A 10 7.53 1.08 -6.12
N ALA A 11 8.31 0.32 -6.87
CA ALA A 11 9.40 0.86 -7.67
C ALA A 11 8.89 1.85 -8.72
N LEU A 12 7.80 1.51 -9.43
CA LEU A 12 7.15 2.42 -10.37
C LEU A 12 6.62 3.68 -9.69
N LEU A 13 5.91 3.53 -8.55
CA LEU A 13 5.35 4.63 -7.78
C LEU A 13 6.45 5.59 -7.27
N ALA A 14 7.58 5.05 -6.80
CA ALA A 14 8.73 5.84 -6.37
C ALA A 14 9.37 6.62 -7.52
N GLN A 15 9.47 6.03 -8.73
CA GLN A 15 9.97 6.72 -9.93
C GLN A 15 9.09 7.92 -10.32
N GLU A 16 7.80 7.85 -10.02
CA GLU A 16 6.84 8.95 -10.24
C GLU A 16 6.80 9.96 -9.07
N GLY A 17 7.70 9.81 -8.10
CA GLY A 17 7.81 10.73 -6.96
C GLY A 17 6.78 10.50 -5.85
N LEU A 18 6.03 9.41 -5.89
CA LEU A 18 5.11 9.06 -4.81
C LEU A 18 5.87 8.48 -3.61
N PRO A 19 5.51 8.84 -2.38
CA PRO A 19 6.15 8.35 -1.17
C PRO A 19 5.79 6.88 -0.91
N VAL A 20 6.77 6.00 -1.00
CA VAL A 20 6.62 4.56 -0.76
C VAL A 20 7.46 4.10 0.42
N ASN A 21 6.97 3.15 1.18
CA ASN A 21 7.76 2.43 2.18
C ASN A 21 8.79 1.55 1.46
N PRO A 22 10.10 1.71 1.68
CA PRO A 22 11.14 0.91 1.01
C PRO A 22 10.86 -0.59 1.18
N THR A 23 10.90 -1.35 0.09
CA THR A 23 10.58 -2.77 0.11
C THR A 23 11.55 -3.53 -0.77
N PHE A 24 12.07 -4.64 -0.25
CA PHE A 24 13.02 -5.49 -0.95
C PHE A 24 12.44 -6.90 -1.08
N GLU A 25 12.54 -7.46 -2.27
CA GLU A 25 12.33 -8.88 -2.46
C GLU A 25 13.49 -9.66 -1.84
N VAL A 26 13.19 -10.77 -1.18
CA VAL A 26 14.16 -11.69 -0.58
C VAL A 26 13.75 -13.13 -0.87
N ARG A 27 14.73 -13.97 -1.18
CA ARG A 27 14.52 -15.36 -1.61
C ARG A 27 14.81 -16.35 -0.50
N ASP A 28 15.70 -15.96 0.40
CA ASP A 28 16.16 -16.80 1.51
C ASP A 28 16.39 -15.98 2.79
N LEU A 29 16.70 -16.67 3.86
CA LEU A 29 16.92 -16.07 5.17
C LEU A 29 18.13 -15.14 5.20
N ASP A 30 19.20 -15.46 4.48
CA ASP A 30 20.43 -14.65 4.51
C ASP A 30 20.20 -13.29 3.84
N GLU A 31 19.52 -13.28 2.69
CA GLU A 31 19.06 -12.03 2.06
C GLU A 31 18.13 -11.23 2.99
N ALA A 32 17.18 -11.90 3.66
CA ALA A 32 16.27 -11.25 4.58
C ALA A 32 17.00 -10.59 5.76
N LEU A 33 17.99 -11.28 6.35
CA LEU A 33 18.80 -10.75 7.44
C LEU A 33 19.68 -9.58 6.99
N GLU A 34 20.25 -9.64 5.78
CA GLU A 34 21.03 -8.53 5.21
C GLU A 34 20.16 -7.29 5.02
N LYS A 35 18.98 -7.44 4.40
CA LYS A 35 18.07 -6.32 4.16
C LYS A 35 17.50 -5.75 5.46
N ALA A 36 17.20 -6.60 6.46
CA ALA A 36 16.76 -6.14 7.77
C ALA A 36 17.80 -5.26 8.48
N LYS A 37 19.10 -5.57 8.36
CA LYS A 37 20.17 -4.71 8.89
C LYS A 37 20.19 -3.34 8.21
N PHE A 38 19.99 -3.30 6.89
CA PHE A 38 19.95 -2.05 6.13
C PHE A 38 18.72 -1.21 6.51
N LEU A 39 17.55 -1.84 6.63
CA LEU A 39 16.28 -1.16 6.93
C LEU A 39 16.18 -0.70 8.40
N SER A 40 16.94 -1.30 9.29
CA SER A 40 16.80 -1.22 10.75
C SER A 40 15.51 -1.87 11.25
N TYR A 41 15.60 -2.53 12.39
CA TYR A 41 14.42 -3.10 13.06
C TYR A 41 13.59 -2.00 13.71
N PRO A 42 12.27 -2.19 13.82
CA PRO A 42 11.53 -3.39 13.46
C PRO A 42 11.11 -3.42 11.98
N VAL A 43 10.98 -4.64 11.45
CA VAL A 43 10.62 -4.88 10.05
C VAL A 43 9.34 -5.71 9.92
N VAL A 44 8.81 -5.76 8.70
CA VAL A 44 7.68 -6.61 8.29
C VAL A 44 8.18 -7.57 7.22
N LEU A 45 7.81 -8.85 7.36
CA LEU A 45 8.05 -9.90 6.37
C LEU A 45 6.71 -10.29 5.74
N LYS A 46 6.64 -10.31 4.41
CA LYS A 46 5.44 -10.67 3.66
C LYS A 46 5.75 -11.75 2.62
N VAL A 47 4.75 -12.59 2.32
CA VAL A 47 4.81 -13.46 1.13
C VAL A 47 4.62 -12.63 -0.14
N SER A 48 5.36 -12.98 -1.19
CA SER A 48 5.22 -12.45 -2.55
C SER A 48 4.92 -13.63 -3.48
N SER A 49 3.71 -13.68 -4.02
CA SER A 49 3.24 -14.75 -4.90
C SER A 49 2.08 -14.27 -5.75
N GLY A 50 2.12 -14.56 -7.04
CA GLY A 50 1.00 -14.28 -7.95
C GLY A 50 -0.26 -15.11 -7.67
N LYS A 51 -0.15 -16.21 -6.88
CA LYS A 51 -1.27 -17.07 -6.52
C LYS A 51 -1.91 -16.70 -5.18
N ILE A 52 -1.17 -16.01 -4.31
CA ILE A 52 -1.61 -15.62 -2.97
C ILE A 52 -1.99 -14.15 -2.99
N VAL A 53 -3.25 -13.87 -3.32
CA VAL A 53 -3.77 -12.49 -3.48
C VAL A 53 -4.02 -11.83 -2.11
N HIS A 54 -4.70 -12.54 -1.21
CA HIS A 54 -5.03 -12.04 0.14
C HIS A 54 -4.02 -12.57 1.15
N LYS A 55 -2.84 -11.91 1.20
CA LYS A 55 -1.71 -12.32 2.04
C LYS A 55 -2.06 -12.43 3.52
N SER A 56 -2.85 -11.48 4.03
CA SER A 56 -3.24 -11.43 5.46
C SER A 56 -4.14 -12.59 5.85
N ASP A 57 -5.10 -12.97 5.01
CA ASP A 57 -6.08 -14.03 5.29
C ASP A 57 -5.42 -15.41 5.47
N VAL A 58 -4.34 -15.63 4.72
CA VAL A 58 -3.55 -16.86 4.83
C VAL A 58 -2.40 -16.74 5.84
N GLY A 59 -2.32 -15.64 6.60
CA GLY A 59 -1.21 -15.36 7.52
C GLY A 59 0.13 -15.25 6.80
N GLY A 60 0.12 -14.68 5.62
CA GLY A 60 1.30 -14.41 4.77
C GLY A 60 2.03 -13.11 5.13
N VAL A 61 1.69 -12.47 6.25
CA VAL A 61 2.30 -11.22 6.74
C VAL A 61 2.67 -11.37 8.21
N VAL A 62 3.92 -11.05 8.55
CA VAL A 62 4.42 -11.02 9.92
C VAL A 62 4.90 -9.62 10.23
N LEU A 63 4.22 -8.96 11.16
CA LEU A 63 4.47 -7.58 11.58
C LEU A 63 5.38 -7.53 12.82
N GLY A 64 6.08 -6.41 13.02
CA GLY A 64 6.73 -6.09 14.28
C GLY A 64 7.97 -6.91 14.62
N ILE A 65 8.61 -7.49 13.63
CA ILE A 65 9.84 -8.26 13.83
C ILE A 65 10.94 -7.31 14.33
N SER A 66 11.37 -7.48 15.57
CA SER A 66 12.25 -6.54 16.27
C SER A 66 13.71 -6.99 16.39
N SER A 67 14.03 -8.21 15.99
CA SER A 67 15.39 -8.78 16.05
C SER A 67 15.67 -9.78 14.93
N ALA A 68 16.96 -10.06 14.70
CA ALA A 68 17.40 -11.09 13.77
C ALA A 68 16.88 -12.49 14.17
N GLN A 69 16.80 -12.78 15.46
CA GLN A 69 16.29 -14.04 15.96
C GLN A 69 14.80 -14.22 15.69
N GLU A 70 14.01 -13.15 15.88
CA GLU A 70 12.59 -13.13 15.53
C GLU A 70 12.39 -13.26 14.02
N LEU A 71 13.23 -12.59 13.20
CA LEU A 71 13.19 -12.69 11.75
C LEU A 71 13.46 -14.12 11.28
N GLU A 72 14.46 -14.79 11.84
CA GLU A 72 14.75 -16.19 11.51
C GLU A 72 13.55 -17.09 11.81
N GLY A 73 12.95 -16.98 12.99
CA GLY A 73 11.76 -17.74 13.37
C GLY A 73 10.56 -17.48 12.46
N ALA A 74 10.30 -16.20 12.18
CA ALA A 74 9.23 -15.76 11.28
C ALA A 74 9.44 -16.26 9.86
N PHE A 75 10.66 -16.12 9.32
CA PHE A 75 11.00 -16.54 7.96
C PHE A 75 10.79 -18.04 7.76
N ARG A 76 11.36 -18.88 8.64
CA ARG A 76 11.22 -20.34 8.56
C ARG A 76 9.76 -20.80 8.66
N SER A 77 9.00 -20.19 9.55
CA SER A 77 7.57 -20.48 9.72
C SER A 77 6.76 -20.09 8.48
N LEU A 78 7.00 -18.88 7.97
CA LEU A 78 6.31 -18.35 6.80
C LEU A 78 6.68 -19.13 5.54
N GLU A 79 7.97 -19.42 5.34
CA GLU A 79 8.46 -20.19 4.21
C GLU A 79 7.81 -21.57 4.15
N LYS A 80 7.81 -22.33 5.26
CA LYS A 80 7.19 -23.66 5.34
C LYS A 80 5.71 -23.61 4.94
N LYS A 81 4.98 -22.61 5.44
CA LYS A 81 3.54 -22.44 5.21
C LYS A 81 3.25 -22.01 3.77
N MET A 82 3.98 -21.02 3.26
CA MET A 82 3.69 -20.42 1.96
C MET A 82 4.16 -21.27 0.80
N LYS A 83 5.32 -21.93 0.91
CA LYS A 83 5.80 -22.87 -0.13
C LYS A 83 4.93 -24.13 -0.25
N ALA A 84 4.15 -24.47 0.76
CA ALA A 84 3.13 -25.52 0.65
C ALA A 84 1.93 -25.08 -0.22
N LEU A 85 1.63 -23.76 -0.28
CA LEU A 85 0.56 -23.18 -1.10
C LEU A 85 1.07 -22.82 -2.52
N ASP A 86 2.26 -22.27 -2.59
CA ASP A 86 2.97 -21.95 -3.83
C ASP A 86 4.48 -22.21 -3.69
N PRO A 87 5.01 -23.29 -4.30
CA PRO A 87 6.44 -23.62 -4.25
C PRO A 87 7.37 -22.52 -4.81
N GLN A 88 6.83 -21.61 -5.63
CA GLN A 88 7.59 -20.50 -6.22
C GLN A 88 7.44 -19.19 -5.45
N ALA A 89 6.73 -19.19 -4.30
CA ALA A 89 6.60 -18.01 -3.47
C ALA A 89 7.98 -17.47 -3.06
N SER A 90 8.18 -16.17 -3.27
CA SER A 90 9.25 -15.37 -2.69
C SER A 90 8.71 -14.58 -1.51
N PHE A 91 9.54 -13.73 -0.90
CA PHE A 91 9.16 -12.93 0.24
C PHE A 91 9.58 -11.48 0.01
N SER A 92 8.98 -10.56 0.70
CA SER A 92 9.39 -9.17 0.74
C SER A 92 9.58 -8.70 2.17
N ILE A 93 10.55 -7.80 2.37
CA ILE A 93 10.86 -7.19 3.66
C ILE A 93 10.84 -5.68 3.56
N GLN A 94 10.29 -5.01 4.57
CA GLN A 94 10.17 -3.56 4.63
C GLN A 94 10.21 -3.07 6.09
N PRO A 95 10.48 -1.77 6.36
CA PRO A 95 10.33 -1.19 7.68
C PRO A 95 8.89 -1.32 8.18
N HIS A 96 8.72 -1.50 9.48
CA HIS A 96 7.39 -1.47 10.09
C HIS A 96 6.98 -0.04 10.44
N ILE A 97 5.90 0.44 9.87
CA ILE A 97 5.27 1.72 10.21
C ILE A 97 4.23 1.45 11.30
N TYR A 98 4.51 1.90 12.52
CA TYR A 98 3.66 1.60 13.70
C TYR A 98 2.55 2.59 13.94
N SER A 99 2.71 3.81 13.46
CA SER A 99 1.80 4.90 13.79
C SER A 99 1.35 5.63 12.55
N GLY A 100 0.11 6.01 12.54
CA GLY A 100 -0.52 6.73 11.45
C GLY A 100 -1.96 6.31 11.28
N LEU A 101 -2.68 7.07 10.49
CA LEU A 101 -4.03 6.73 10.07
C LEU A 101 -3.93 5.89 8.79
N GLU A 102 -4.61 4.76 8.77
CA GLU A 102 -4.70 3.91 7.59
C GLU A 102 -5.72 4.47 6.61
N LEU A 103 -5.32 4.67 5.38
CA LEU A 103 -6.16 5.06 4.26
C LEU A 103 -6.08 4.03 3.14
N VAL A 104 -7.07 4.01 2.29
CA VAL A 104 -7.11 3.24 1.04
C VAL A 104 -7.28 4.18 -0.15
N VAL A 105 -6.48 3.94 -1.19
CA VAL A 105 -6.59 4.63 -2.48
C VAL A 105 -6.61 3.60 -3.58
N GLY A 106 -7.63 3.63 -4.42
CA GLY A 106 -7.79 2.71 -5.53
C GLY A 106 -8.00 3.43 -6.86
N ILE A 107 -7.53 2.83 -7.94
CA ILE A 107 -7.92 3.16 -9.30
C ILE A 107 -8.61 1.95 -9.89
N THR A 108 -9.75 2.15 -10.54
CA THR A 108 -10.43 1.13 -11.32
C THR A 108 -10.93 1.73 -12.64
N THR A 109 -11.12 0.88 -13.64
CA THR A 109 -11.68 1.31 -14.92
C THR A 109 -13.12 0.82 -15.03
N ASP A 110 -14.06 1.76 -14.96
CA ASP A 110 -15.48 1.51 -15.20
C ASP A 110 -15.76 1.51 -16.71
N PRO A 111 -16.54 0.54 -17.23
CA PRO A 111 -16.84 0.45 -18.66
C PRO A 111 -17.59 1.67 -19.24
N SER A 112 -18.38 2.37 -18.40
CA SER A 112 -19.20 3.50 -18.81
C SER A 112 -18.55 4.84 -18.56
N PHE A 113 -17.81 4.97 -17.45
CA PHE A 113 -17.26 6.23 -16.96
C PHE A 113 -15.74 6.38 -17.17
N GLY A 114 -15.05 5.31 -17.55
CA GLY A 114 -13.59 5.30 -17.67
C GLY A 114 -12.91 5.11 -16.30
N ARG A 115 -11.73 5.69 -16.14
CA ARG A 115 -10.97 5.53 -14.90
C ARG A 115 -11.56 6.33 -13.75
N VAL A 116 -11.66 5.68 -12.60
CA VAL A 116 -12.21 6.23 -11.37
C VAL A 116 -11.17 6.07 -10.26
N ILE A 117 -10.93 7.15 -9.52
CA ILE A 117 -10.17 7.10 -8.26
C ILE A 117 -11.14 6.94 -7.10
N MET A 118 -10.81 6.01 -6.20
CA MET A 118 -11.45 5.80 -4.90
C MET A 118 -10.50 6.25 -3.80
N PHE A 119 -11.04 6.91 -2.79
CA PHE A 119 -10.34 7.29 -1.57
C PHE A 119 -11.21 7.03 -0.35
N GLY A 120 -10.62 6.48 0.73
CA GLY A 120 -11.35 6.22 1.97
C GLY A 120 -10.47 5.95 3.17
N LEU A 121 -11.12 5.82 4.33
CA LEU A 121 -10.48 5.33 5.54
C LEU A 121 -10.18 3.85 5.39
N GLY A 122 -8.95 3.43 5.75
CA GLY A 122 -8.50 2.05 5.67
C GLY A 122 -8.89 1.19 6.88
N GLY A 123 -8.37 -0.04 6.91
CA GLY A 123 -8.62 -1.00 7.96
C GLY A 123 -10.11 -1.36 8.09
N ILE A 124 -10.57 -1.60 9.32
CA ILE A 124 -11.96 -1.98 9.60
C ILE A 124 -13.00 -0.95 9.13
N TRP A 125 -12.61 0.31 8.95
CA TRP A 125 -13.53 1.38 8.53
C TRP A 125 -14.02 1.19 7.10
N VAL A 126 -13.14 0.80 6.17
CA VAL A 126 -13.55 0.54 4.78
C VAL A 126 -14.42 -0.70 4.68
N GLU A 127 -14.11 -1.74 5.46
CA GLU A 127 -14.84 -3.01 5.43
C GLU A 127 -16.26 -2.88 6.00
N VAL A 128 -16.40 -2.17 7.12
CA VAL A 128 -17.67 -2.09 7.87
C VAL A 128 -18.52 -0.91 7.43
N LEU A 129 -17.92 0.29 7.29
CA LEU A 129 -18.66 1.52 7.04
C LEU A 129 -18.72 1.89 5.57
N LYS A 130 -17.85 1.32 4.72
CA LYS A 130 -17.72 1.67 3.29
C LYS A 130 -17.66 3.19 3.08
N ASP A 131 -16.87 3.84 3.94
CA ASP A 131 -16.72 5.30 3.93
C ASP A 131 -15.66 5.68 2.90
N VAL A 132 -16.11 5.79 1.67
CA VAL A 132 -15.29 6.05 0.49
C VAL A 132 -15.88 7.15 -0.37
N SER A 133 -15.02 7.86 -1.07
CA SER A 133 -15.34 8.89 -2.05
C SER A 133 -14.78 8.49 -3.41
N PHE A 134 -15.47 8.85 -4.49
CA PHE A 134 -15.08 8.51 -5.85
C PHE A 134 -15.06 9.76 -6.73
N ARG A 135 -14.12 9.83 -7.68
CA ARG A 135 -14.04 10.84 -8.73
C ARG A 135 -13.52 10.21 -10.03
N LEU A 136 -13.85 10.84 -11.15
CA LEU A 136 -13.27 10.47 -12.45
C LEU A 136 -11.82 10.94 -12.53
N VAL A 137 -10.95 10.13 -13.12
CA VAL A 137 -9.55 10.47 -13.37
C VAL A 137 -9.45 11.24 -14.71
N PRO A 138 -8.67 12.33 -14.79
CA PRO A 138 -7.86 12.93 -13.73
C PRO A 138 -8.66 13.83 -12.81
N ILE A 139 -8.24 13.95 -11.55
CA ILE A 139 -8.76 14.93 -10.61
C ILE A 139 -7.84 16.16 -10.51
N GLU A 140 -8.38 17.28 -10.00
CA GLU A 140 -7.60 18.43 -9.53
C GLU A 140 -7.38 18.33 -8.00
N GLU A 141 -6.45 19.13 -7.44
CA GLU A 141 -6.25 19.16 -5.97
C GLU A 141 -7.51 19.57 -5.20
N LYS A 142 -8.32 20.44 -5.79
CA LYS A 142 -9.61 20.84 -5.24
C LYS A 142 -10.58 19.66 -5.13
N ASP A 143 -10.62 18.79 -6.16
CA ASP A 143 -11.47 17.59 -6.14
C ASP A 143 -11.00 16.63 -5.05
N ALA A 144 -9.66 16.51 -4.89
CA ALA A 144 -9.06 15.70 -3.83
C ALA A 144 -9.45 16.23 -2.43
N LEU A 145 -9.45 17.55 -2.21
CA LEU A 145 -9.94 18.15 -0.96
C LEU A 145 -11.42 17.86 -0.72
N GLU A 146 -12.25 17.94 -1.77
CA GLU A 146 -13.67 17.59 -1.67
C GLU A 146 -13.85 16.09 -1.33
N MET A 147 -13.01 15.20 -1.89
CA MET A 147 -13.03 13.77 -1.54
C MET A 147 -12.72 13.55 -0.05
N ILE A 148 -11.72 14.25 0.48
CA ILE A 148 -11.29 14.18 1.89
C ILE A 148 -12.42 14.70 2.80
N GLU A 149 -12.98 15.86 2.49
CA GLU A 149 -14.06 16.49 3.28
C GLU A 149 -15.40 15.74 3.16
N GLY A 150 -15.58 14.95 2.11
CA GLY A 150 -16.77 14.16 1.87
C GLY A 150 -16.86 12.88 2.71
N LEU A 151 -15.77 12.44 3.35
CA LEU A 151 -15.81 11.27 4.21
C LEU A 151 -16.65 11.50 5.47
N LYS A 152 -17.45 10.52 5.85
CA LYS A 152 -18.25 10.57 7.10
C LYS A 152 -17.33 10.55 8.33
N GLY A 153 -16.27 9.77 8.25
CA GLY A 153 -15.24 9.64 9.29
C GLY A 153 -14.15 10.70 9.25
N LYS A 154 -14.28 11.79 8.52
CA LYS A 154 -13.26 12.86 8.37
C LYS A 154 -12.71 13.41 9.70
N ARG A 155 -13.48 13.31 10.78
CA ARG A 155 -13.00 13.69 12.13
C ARG A 155 -11.75 12.94 12.57
N LEU A 156 -11.51 11.73 12.05
CA LEU A 156 -10.27 11.00 12.31
C LEU A 156 -9.06 11.69 11.67
N LEU A 157 -9.27 12.41 10.56
CA LEU A 157 -8.25 13.22 9.90
C LEU A 157 -7.93 14.52 10.65
N GLU A 158 -8.84 14.99 11.51
CA GLU A 158 -8.68 16.20 12.32
C GLU A 158 -7.86 15.95 13.61
N GLY A 159 -7.44 14.70 13.82
CA GLY A 159 -6.75 14.28 15.02
C GLY A 159 -7.69 13.74 16.08
N PHE A 160 -7.36 12.56 16.63
CA PHE A 160 -8.19 11.92 17.63
C PHE A 160 -7.36 11.05 18.57
N ARG A 161 -7.59 11.16 19.90
CA ARG A 161 -6.97 10.33 20.95
C ARG A 161 -5.44 10.16 20.81
N GLY A 162 -4.74 11.25 20.62
CA GLY A 162 -3.27 11.24 20.52
C GLY A 162 -2.71 11.00 19.11
N VAL A 163 -3.57 10.78 18.12
CA VAL A 163 -3.18 10.82 16.70
C VAL A 163 -3.21 12.28 16.24
N PRO A 164 -2.11 12.82 15.70
CA PRO A 164 -2.08 14.20 15.24
C PRO A 164 -3.00 14.41 14.03
N PRO A 165 -3.43 15.64 13.76
CA PRO A 165 -4.21 15.96 12.58
C PRO A 165 -3.39 15.69 11.31
N VAL A 166 -4.07 15.24 10.28
CA VAL A 166 -3.51 15.01 8.95
C VAL A 166 -3.37 16.36 8.23
N ASP A 167 -2.23 16.57 7.56
CA ASP A 167 -2.10 17.65 6.59
C ASP A 167 -2.95 17.32 5.35
N LYS A 168 -4.16 17.89 5.31
CA LYS A 168 -5.15 17.64 4.24
C LYS A 168 -4.66 18.12 2.88
N GLU A 169 -3.85 19.18 2.82
CA GLU A 169 -3.28 19.69 1.58
C GLU A 169 -2.17 18.78 1.04
N ALA A 170 -1.32 18.26 1.92
CA ALA A 170 -0.36 17.23 1.52
C ALA A 170 -1.04 15.94 1.04
N LEU A 171 -2.13 15.54 1.69
CA LEU A 171 -2.93 14.39 1.27
C LEU A 171 -3.65 14.66 -0.07
N ALA A 172 -4.18 15.86 -0.29
CA ALA A 172 -4.81 16.24 -1.57
C ALA A 172 -3.79 16.22 -2.72
N ARG A 173 -2.60 16.77 -2.52
CA ARG A 173 -1.49 16.68 -3.50
C ARG A 173 -1.12 15.24 -3.81
N PHE A 174 -1.07 14.38 -2.80
CA PHE A 174 -0.81 12.95 -3.00
C PHE A 174 -1.89 12.29 -3.88
N LEU A 175 -3.17 12.52 -3.60
CA LEU A 175 -4.29 11.98 -4.40
C LEU A 175 -4.26 12.49 -5.84
N PHE A 176 -3.97 13.78 -6.03
CA PHE A 176 -3.78 14.38 -7.35
C PHE A 176 -2.64 13.70 -8.12
N GLN A 177 -1.48 13.47 -7.48
CA GLN A 177 -0.34 12.79 -8.09
C GLN A 177 -0.69 11.35 -8.49
N VAL A 178 -1.37 10.59 -7.62
CA VAL A 178 -1.84 9.23 -7.92
C VAL A 178 -2.76 9.24 -9.16
N SER A 179 -3.70 10.15 -9.21
CA SER A 179 -4.63 10.29 -10.33
C SER A 179 -3.92 10.66 -11.63
N SER A 180 -3.04 11.65 -11.59
CA SER A 180 -2.26 12.11 -12.76
C SER A 180 -1.36 11.01 -13.32
N MET A 181 -0.68 10.27 -12.44
CA MET A 181 0.13 9.12 -12.81
C MET A 181 -0.71 8.01 -13.43
N ALA A 182 -1.88 7.70 -12.86
CA ALA A 182 -2.77 6.67 -13.38
C ALA A 182 -3.19 6.96 -14.83
N GLN A 183 -3.40 8.22 -15.17
CA GLN A 183 -3.67 8.65 -16.55
C GLN A 183 -2.44 8.53 -17.44
N ALA A 184 -1.29 9.09 -17.00
CA ALA A 184 -0.06 9.17 -17.80
C ALA A 184 0.54 7.79 -18.11
N ARG A 185 0.37 6.82 -17.20
CA ARG A 185 0.93 5.46 -17.30
C ARG A 185 -0.08 4.41 -17.77
N ASN A 186 -1.25 4.81 -18.26
CA ASN A 186 -2.31 3.89 -18.68
C ASN A 186 -2.66 2.82 -17.64
N ILE A 187 -2.66 3.20 -16.35
CA ILE A 187 -3.02 2.30 -15.26
C ILE A 187 -4.52 2.05 -15.30
N VAL A 188 -4.91 0.78 -15.39
CA VAL A 188 -6.32 0.35 -15.45
C VAL A 188 -6.85 -0.08 -14.09
N GLU A 189 -5.97 -0.56 -13.22
CA GLU A 189 -6.28 -0.92 -11.85
C GLU A 189 -5.08 -0.59 -10.95
N MET A 190 -5.34 -0.01 -9.79
CA MET A 190 -4.35 0.22 -8.74
C MET A 190 -5.04 0.06 -7.39
N ASP A 191 -4.37 -0.64 -6.47
CA ASP A 191 -4.77 -0.77 -5.08
C ASP A 191 -3.59 -0.39 -4.19
N LEU A 192 -3.75 0.72 -3.46
CA LEU A 192 -2.81 1.21 -2.47
C LEU A 192 -3.46 1.02 -1.09
N ASN A 193 -3.18 -0.11 -0.44
CA ASN A 193 -3.85 -0.51 0.79
C ASN A 193 -2.91 -1.34 1.70
N PRO A 194 -2.45 -0.74 2.83
CA PRO A 194 -2.77 0.62 3.27
C PRO A 194 -1.82 1.70 2.72
N VAL A 195 -2.34 2.93 2.69
CA VAL A 195 -1.55 4.15 2.73
C VAL A 195 -1.56 4.64 4.17
N MET A 196 -0.38 4.74 4.80
CA MET A 196 -0.26 5.24 6.18
C MET A 196 -0.02 6.74 6.16
N VAL A 197 -0.86 7.52 6.85
CA VAL A 197 -0.58 8.93 7.05
C VAL A 197 0.16 9.11 8.37
N THR A 198 1.45 9.35 8.25
CA THR A 198 2.35 9.62 9.37
C THR A 198 2.48 11.12 9.63
N LYS A 199 3.26 11.50 10.65
CA LYS A 199 3.63 12.91 10.88
C LYS A 199 4.39 13.55 9.71
N ASP A 200 5.02 12.75 8.86
CA ASP A 200 5.81 13.19 7.71
C ASP A 200 5.01 13.17 6.39
N GLY A 201 3.72 12.84 6.47
CA GLY A 201 2.80 12.76 5.33
C GLY A 201 2.35 11.33 4.98
N PRO A 202 1.65 11.17 3.84
CA PRO A 202 1.20 9.87 3.37
C PRO A 202 2.38 9.00 2.87
N VAL A 203 2.35 7.70 3.17
CA VAL A 203 3.34 6.70 2.72
C VAL A 203 2.63 5.44 2.27
N ILE A 204 2.88 5.01 1.05
CA ILE A 204 2.33 3.76 0.50
C ILE A 204 3.04 2.57 1.12
N VAL A 205 2.30 1.71 1.83
CA VAL A 205 2.84 0.54 2.54
C VAL A 205 2.64 -0.75 1.75
N ASP A 206 1.53 -0.89 1.05
CA ASP A 206 1.30 -1.97 0.09
C ASP A 206 0.76 -1.40 -1.21
N ALA A 207 1.12 -2.01 -2.35
CA ALA A 207 0.71 -1.55 -3.65
C ALA A 207 0.55 -2.72 -4.63
N ARG A 208 -0.47 -2.61 -5.47
CA ARG A 208 -0.73 -3.47 -6.61
C ARG A 208 -1.12 -2.60 -7.79
N VAL A 209 -0.55 -2.87 -8.95
CA VAL A 209 -0.80 -2.06 -10.16
C VAL A 209 -1.02 -2.98 -11.36
N VAL A 210 -2.00 -2.64 -12.19
CA VAL A 210 -2.25 -3.26 -13.49
C VAL A 210 -2.19 -2.18 -14.57
N ILE A 211 -1.32 -2.38 -15.54
CA ILE A 211 -1.11 -1.44 -16.65
C ILE A 211 -1.70 -2.02 -17.93
N ASP A 212 -2.36 -1.19 -18.72
CA ASP A 212 -2.75 -1.57 -20.08
C ASP A 212 -1.50 -1.54 -20.97
N GLY A 213 -1.07 -2.71 -21.41
CA GLY A 213 0.12 -2.84 -22.28
C GLY A 213 -0.17 -2.57 -23.76
N ARG A 214 -1.23 -1.82 -24.07
CA ARG A 214 -1.50 -1.37 -25.44
C ARG A 214 -0.86 0.02 -25.62
N ASP A 215 0.32 0.05 -26.23
CA ASP A 215 0.91 1.21 -26.91
C ASP A 215 0.29 1.38 -28.29
#